data_69a21185de2046c058c70c43d0f98046
#
_entry.id   69a21185de2046c058c70c43d0f98046
#
_cell.length_a   1.000
_cell.length_b   1.000
_cell.length_c   1.000
_cell.angle_alpha   90.00
_cell.angle_beta   90.00
_cell.angle_gamma   90.00
#
_symmetry.space_group_name_H-M   'P 1'
#
loop_
_entity.id
_entity.type
_entity.pdbx_description
1 polymer ?
#
loop_
_entity_poly.entity_id
_entity_poly.type
_entity_poly.pdbx_seq_one_letter_code
_entity_poly.pdbx_strand_id
1 'polypeptide(L)'
;MMGLFQRWLLCLACGLGLSWSATAAPMEITQARATFISGGLTSVQDVKLGYHWDRMQGFRPGTGDFEMIFTVQEPSFEEAGNPYGLYFERIGNAADIYINGTLLARLGNTALPNSDDYAKGPQYVAVPTRLLQRVNQLRVHLRADGGRRGGLSKVLVGPQNEVLPAYRQSFTWRVSVSYVVMAVSLLVGAIAIALWFTQFDPLNLSGMSRDTIYLCAAVAEFCWALRVGDVAIENPPLAWPIWGVVVTAAFAGWITCIAMFCHHVAGWHRYPSMRWFRAAMWGLFASSIAASSLSFWLHQPIWLTAWLGFANAFFVVYAAVYWWAARRQADRGSLLLAGAGAANVAMGVRDWLAIRVDSDYSAATWIRYSSLMFGLALGYIVISRFRIASAMARDLRVNLESRVLLKETELQQSYIKMEQLAREQAGASERTRILRDMHDGVGAHISSAIRQLQSGKASSDEVLLTLRDSLDQLKLTIDSINLPRGDITALLANLRYRLEPRFAASDIELQWDVDLVEPIARLDAGAMRQLQFMVFEALSNVLQHARASVLRIEVRSLGAGGLVRMIDNGLGFDTSQAPRKGLQSMQERAQSIGASLSVASGPGQTVVEIRLE
;
A
#
# COMPACT_ATOMS: atom_id res chain seq x y z
N MET A 1 -24.10 6.25 -22.40
CA MET A 1 -24.00 4.82 -22.04
C MET A 1 -25.35 4.05 -22.11
N MET A 2 -26.49 4.69 -21.91
CA MET A 2 -27.80 4.04 -22.07
C MET A 2 -28.09 3.55 -23.51
N GLY A 3 -27.57 4.19 -24.54
CA GLY A 3 -27.78 3.79 -25.93
C GLY A 3 -27.01 2.53 -26.38
N LEU A 4 -25.91 2.19 -25.74
CA LEU A 4 -25.15 0.97 -26.04
C LEU A 4 -25.78 -0.29 -25.42
N PHE A 5 -26.39 -0.16 -24.25
CA PHE A 5 -27.06 -1.27 -23.55
C PHE A 5 -28.37 -1.66 -24.24
N GLN A 6 -29.13 -0.68 -24.74
CA GLN A 6 -30.31 -0.95 -25.54
C GLN A 6 -30.00 -1.58 -26.90
N ARG A 7 -28.89 -1.18 -27.53
CA ARG A 7 -28.43 -1.82 -28.78
C ARG A 7 -27.94 -3.25 -28.57
N TRP A 8 -27.32 -3.55 -27.42
CA TRP A 8 -26.92 -4.91 -27.07
C TRP A 8 -28.11 -5.85 -26.79
N LEU A 9 -29.16 -5.34 -26.12
CA LEU A 9 -30.41 -6.08 -25.91
C LEU A 9 -31.16 -6.34 -27.23
N LEU A 10 -31.14 -5.39 -28.15
CA LEU A 10 -31.73 -5.56 -29.49
C LEU A 10 -30.92 -6.54 -30.36
N CYS A 11 -29.59 -6.53 -30.28
CA CYS A 11 -28.76 -7.52 -30.98
C CYS A 11 -28.94 -8.94 -30.43
N LEU A 12 -29.16 -9.12 -29.10
CA LEU A 12 -29.52 -10.38 -28.51
C LEU A 12 -30.91 -10.88 -28.94
N ALA A 13 -31.86 -9.96 -29.18
CA ALA A 13 -33.19 -10.29 -29.68
C ALA A 13 -33.22 -10.56 -31.18
N CYS A 14 -32.38 -9.88 -31.98
CA CYS A 14 -32.30 -10.10 -33.43
C CYS A 14 -31.46 -11.29 -33.86
N GLY A 15 -30.57 -11.83 -32.98
CA GLY A 15 -29.81 -13.06 -33.27
C GLY A 15 -30.63 -14.35 -33.24
N LEU A 16 -31.94 -14.26 -32.95
CA LEU A 16 -32.90 -15.37 -32.94
C LEU A 16 -33.74 -15.47 -34.24
N GLY A 17 -33.25 -14.89 -35.32
CA GLY A 17 -33.84 -15.08 -36.66
C GLY A 17 -33.68 -16.53 -37.12
N LEU A 18 -34.60 -17.41 -36.71
CA LEU A 18 -34.75 -18.79 -37.16
C LEU A 18 -35.18 -18.81 -38.61
N SER A 19 -34.30 -19.18 -39.49
CA SER A 19 -34.67 -19.77 -40.79
C SER A 19 -35.32 -21.15 -40.57
N TRP A 20 -36.61 -21.22 -40.61
CA TRP A 20 -37.34 -22.48 -40.63
C TRP A 20 -37.18 -23.10 -42.02
N SER A 21 -36.21 -23.97 -42.17
CA SER A 21 -36.30 -25.01 -43.21
C SER A 21 -37.28 -26.08 -42.69
N ALA A 22 -38.29 -26.42 -43.51
CA ALA A 22 -39.21 -27.50 -43.20
C ALA A 22 -38.47 -28.86 -43.33
N THR A 23 -37.71 -29.23 -42.32
CA THR A 23 -37.19 -30.60 -42.11
C THR A 23 -38.17 -31.37 -41.26
N ALA A 24 -38.31 -32.67 -41.49
CA ALA A 24 -39.19 -33.53 -40.69
C ALA A 24 -38.77 -33.41 -39.20
N ALA A 25 -39.69 -33.01 -38.34
CA ALA A 25 -39.40 -32.83 -36.92
C ALA A 25 -38.91 -34.13 -36.29
N PRO A 26 -37.80 -34.11 -35.49
CA PRO A 26 -37.31 -35.31 -34.85
C PRO A 26 -38.39 -35.93 -33.96
N MET A 27 -38.44 -37.27 -33.90
CA MET A 27 -39.44 -38.01 -33.15
C MET A 27 -39.17 -37.90 -31.65
N GLU A 28 -40.18 -37.47 -30.89
CA GLU A 28 -40.13 -37.41 -29.43
C GLU A 28 -40.78 -38.64 -28.81
N ILE A 29 -40.02 -39.46 -28.10
CA ILE A 29 -40.55 -40.60 -27.33
C ILE A 29 -40.99 -40.05 -25.97
N THR A 30 -42.28 -40.22 -25.65
CA THR A 30 -42.91 -39.69 -24.43
C THR A 30 -43.40 -40.73 -23.47
N GLN A 31 -43.33 -42.03 -23.83
CA GLN A 31 -43.79 -43.13 -23.01
C GLN A 31 -42.78 -44.28 -23.03
N ALA A 32 -42.67 -45.01 -21.92
CA ALA A 32 -41.82 -46.18 -21.79
C ALA A 32 -42.49 -47.19 -20.85
N ARG A 33 -42.23 -48.48 -21.09
CA ARG A 33 -42.48 -49.52 -20.11
C ARG A 33 -41.24 -49.59 -19.21
N ALA A 34 -41.45 -49.46 -17.91
CA ALA A 34 -40.33 -49.39 -16.98
C ALA A 34 -40.41 -50.47 -15.92
N THR A 35 -39.29 -51.16 -15.70
CA THR A 35 -39.11 -52.12 -14.61
C THR A 35 -38.19 -51.44 -13.56
N PHE A 36 -38.72 -51.26 -12.38
CA PHE A 36 -37.98 -50.59 -11.27
C PHE A 36 -37.54 -51.60 -10.23
N ILE A 37 -36.31 -51.45 -9.76
CA ILE A 37 -35.78 -52.18 -8.59
C ILE A 37 -35.37 -51.13 -7.57
N SER A 38 -36.16 -50.94 -6.53
CA SER A 38 -35.92 -49.95 -5.48
C SER A 38 -36.32 -50.52 -4.11
N GLY A 39 -35.43 -50.44 -3.11
CA GLY A 39 -35.67 -50.96 -1.77
C GLY A 39 -35.96 -52.48 -1.72
N GLY A 40 -35.42 -53.26 -2.67
CA GLY A 40 -35.65 -54.73 -2.76
C GLY A 40 -36.96 -55.09 -3.39
N LEU A 41 -37.78 -54.17 -3.86
CA LEU A 41 -39.05 -54.41 -4.54
C LEU A 41 -38.86 -54.19 -6.05
N THR A 42 -39.41 -55.13 -6.83
CA THR A 42 -39.47 -55.01 -8.30
C THR A 42 -40.93 -54.67 -8.70
N SER A 43 -41.07 -53.64 -9.52
CA SER A 43 -42.33 -53.17 -10.05
C SER A 43 -42.23 -52.92 -11.55
N VAL A 44 -43.25 -53.29 -12.32
CA VAL A 44 -43.32 -53.01 -13.76
C VAL A 44 -44.56 -52.17 -14.03
N GLN A 45 -44.33 -51.01 -14.71
CA GLN A 45 -45.43 -50.09 -15.03
C GLN A 45 -45.13 -49.31 -16.32
N ASP A 46 -46.17 -48.88 -17.00
CA ASP A 46 -46.03 -47.91 -18.08
C ASP A 46 -45.93 -46.53 -17.52
N VAL A 47 -44.91 -45.81 -17.96
CA VAL A 47 -44.57 -44.48 -17.44
C VAL A 47 -44.52 -43.45 -18.55
N LYS A 48 -44.91 -42.21 -18.22
CA LYS A 48 -44.67 -41.04 -19.06
C LYS A 48 -43.26 -40.55 -18.85
N LEU A 49 -42.50 -40.34 -19.92
CA LEU A 49 -41.16 -39.76 -19.85
C LEU A 49 -41.18 -38.30 -19.45
N GLY A 50 -40.09 -37.83 -18.86
CA GLY A 50 -40.03 -36.75 -17.91
C GLY A 50 -40.10 -37.30 -16.48
N TYR A 51 -39.75 -38.60 -16.33
CA TYR A 51 -39.88 -39.35 -15.10
C TYR A 51 -38.83 -38.90 -14.07
N HIS A 52 -39.30 -38.28 -12.99
CA HIS A 52 -38.45 -37.83 -11.90
C HIS A 52 -38.37 -38.90 -10.81
N TRP A 53 -37.24 -39.61 -10.76
CA TRP A 53 -37.05 -40.75 -9.85
C TRP A 53 -37.32 -40.43 -8.38
N ASP A 54 -36.66 -39.36 -7.85
CA ASP A 54 -36.79 -39.02 -6.45
C ASP A 54 -38.22 -38.76 -5.99
N ARG A 55 -39.09 -38.25 -6.87
CA ARG A 55 -40.50 -38.03 -6.55
C ARG A 55 -41.33 -39.28 -6.62
N MET A 56 -41.06 -40.12 -7.64
CA MET A 56 -41.89 -41.27 -7.92
C MET A 56 -41.51 -42.47 -7.06
N GLN A 57 -40.22 -42.57 -6.67
CA GLN A 57 -39.68 -43.67 -5.84
C GLN A 57 -39.40 -43.27 -4.39
N GLY A 58 -39.92 -42.12 -3.94
CA GLY A 58 -39.81 -41.66 -2.55
C GLY A 58 -38.38 -41.44 -2.07
N PHE A 59 -37.51 -40.90 -2.95
CA PHE A 59 -36.10 -40.61 -2.63
C PHE A 59 -35.22 -41.86 -2.38
N ARG A 60 -35.70 -43.06 -2.66
CA ARG A 60 -34.93 -44.28 -2.49
C ARG A 60 -34.03 -44.50 -3.69
N PRO A 61 -32.76 -44.88 -3.49
CA PRO A 61 -31.88 -45.25 -4.60
C PRO A 61 -32.38 -46.57 -5.25
N GLY A 62 -32.04 -46.75 -6.53
CA GLY A 62 -32.41 -47.94 -7.23
C GLY A 62 -31.99 -47.95 -8.69
N THR A 63 -32.40 -48.98 -9.41
CA THR A 63 -32.18 -49.12 -10.85
C THR A 63 -33.52 -49.24 -11.58
N GLY A 64 -33.53 -48.77 -12.82
CA GLY A 64 -34.71 -48.85 -13.68
C GLY A 64 -34.33 -49.21 -15.11
N ASP A 65 -35.03 -50.16 -15.66
CA ASP A 65 -34.97 -50.52 -17.07
C ASP A 65 -36.16 -49.89 -17.79
N PHE A 66 -35.89 -48.98 -18.70
CA PHE A 66 -36.90 -48.29 -19.50
C PHE A 66 -36.86 -48.84 -20.94
N GLU A 67 -37.92 -49.46 -21.37
CA GLU A 67 -38.07 -50.00 -22.71
C GLU A 67 -39.03 -49.15 -23.54
N MET A 68 -38.54 -48.73 -24.70
CA MET A 68 -39.22 -47.85 -25.64
C MET A 68 -39.15 -48.42 -27.03
N ILE A 69 -40.26 -48.31 -27.78
CA ILE A 69 -40.32 -48.77 -29.16
C ILE A 69 -40.51 -47.57 -30.06
N PHE A 70 -39.73 -47.48 -31.12
CA PHE A 70 -39.89 -46.48 -32.15
C PHE A 70 -39.71 -47.09 -33.56
N THR A 71 -40.32 -46.42 -34.54
CA THR A 71 -40.23 -46.83 -35.94
C THR A 71 -39.41 -45.84 -36.76
N VAL A 72 -38.58 -46.34 -37.64
CA VAL A 72 -37.82 -45.53 -38.57
C VAL A 72 -38.34 -45.84 -39.97
N GLN A 73 -38.66 -44.83 -40.76
CA GLN A 73 -38.93 -45.02 -42.19
C GLN A 73 -37.66 -45.59 -42.84
N GLU A 74 -37.78 -46.53 -43.76
CA GLU A 74 -36.62 -47.18 -44.39
C GLU A 74 -35.63 -46.11 -44.85
N PRO A 75 -34.40 -46.15 -44.34
CA PRO A 75 -33.39 -45.21 -44.80
C PRO A 75 -33.18 -45.48 -46.29
N SER A 76 -33.41 -44.48 -47.14
CA SER A 76 -32.98 -44.53 -48.54
C SER A 76 -31.49 -44.83 -48.52
N PHE A 77 -31.03 -45.80 -49.35
CA PHE A 77 -29.62 -46.21 -49.43
C PHE A 77 -28.67 -45.05 -49.70
N GLU A 78 -29.17 -43.90 -50.18
CA GLU A 78 -28.44 -42.64 -50.40
C GLU A 78 -28.13 -41.87 -49.11
N GLU A 79 -28.87 -42.09 -48.00
CA GLU A 79 -28.63 -41.47 -46.70
C GLU A 79 -27.75 -42.32 -45.74
N ALA A 80 -27.13 -43.38 -46.24
CA ALA A 80 -26.26 -44.27 -45.47
C ALA A 80 -25.05 -43.58 -44.80
N GLY A 81 -24.80 -42.34 -45.08
CA GLY A 81 -23.75 -41.52 -44.49
C GLY A 81 -24.19 -40.65 -43.27
N ASN A 82 -25.50 -40.54 -43.00
CA ASN A 82 -26.00 -39.71 -41.92
C ASN A 82 -26.47 -40.57 -40.73
N PRO A 83 -25.67 -40.71 -39.64
CA PRO A 83 -26.06 -41.52 -38.49
C PRO A 83 -27.28 -40.91 -37.80
N TYR A 84 -28.05 -41.74 -37.13
CA TYR A 84 -29.12 -41.30 -36.23
C TYR A 84 -28.53 -40.83 -34.90
N GLY A 85 -29.27 -39.98 -34.19
CA GLY A 85 -28.93 -39.52 -32.86
C GLY A 85 -30.04 -39.76 -31.85
N LEU A 86 -29.64 -40.09 -30.66
CA LEU A 86 -30.48 -40.09 -29.46
C LEU A 86 -30.06 -38.89 -28.60
N TYR A 87 -31.00 -38.03 -28.27
CA TYR A 87 -30.75 -36.93 -27.36
C TYR A 87 -31.61 -37.08 -26.11
N PHE A 88 -30.91 -37.03 -24.96
CA PHE A 88 -31.49 -37.05 -23.62
C PHE A 88 -31.21 -35.68 -22.96
N GLU A 89 -32.25 -34.94 -22.62
CA GLU A 89 -32.09 -33.69 -21.90
C GLU A 89 -31.57 -33.93 -20.48
N ARG A 90 -32.00 -35.06 -19.87
CA ARG A 90 -31.45 -35.63 -18.64
C ARG A 90 -31.60 -37.15 -18.67
N ILE A 91 -30.61 -37.82 -18.15
CA ILE A 91 -30.60 -39.28 -17.99
C ILE A 91 -29.99 -39.57 -16.61
N GLY A 92 -30.39 -40.62 -15.94
CA GLY A 92 -29.99 -41.04 -14.60
C GLY A 92 -28.64 -40.60 -14.08
N ASN A 93 -28.24 -40.99 -12.92
CA ASN A 93 -26.89 -40.69 -12.44
C ASN A 93 -25.83 -41.52 -13.16
N ALA A 94 -26.16 -42.74 -13.53
CA ALA A 94 -25.43 -43.55 -14.51
C ALA A 94 -26.43 -44.28 -15.39
N ALA A 95 -26.05 -44.63 -16.62
CA ALA A 95 -26.94 -45.35 -17.54
C ALA A 95 -26.16 -46.15 -18.58
N ASP A 96 -26.67 -47.33 -18.91
CA ASP A 96 -26.31 -48.16 -20.07
C ASP A 96 -27.42 -48.06 -21.10
N ILE A 97 -27.10 -47.72 -22.34
CA ILE A 97 -28.06 -47.49 -23.43
C ILE A 97 -27.90 -48.58 -24.48
N TYR A 98 -28.98 -49.28 -24.76
CA TYR A 98 -29.00 -50.40 -25.72
C TYR A 98 -30.00 -50.09 -26.84
N ILE A 99 -29.66 -50.51 -28.06
CA ILE A 99 -30.58 -50.54 -29.18
C ILE A 99 -30.61 -51.94 -29.77
N ASN A 100 -31.80 -52.49 -29.93
CA ASN A 100 -31.98 -53.82 -30.46
C ASN A 100 -31.11 -54.90 -29.77
N GLY A 101 -30.93 -54.77 -28.46
CA GLY A 101 -30.09 -55.63 -27.63
C GLY A 101 -28.59 -55.34 -27.65
N THR A 102 -28.13 -54.43 -28.51
CA THR A 102 -26.71 -54.05 -28.59
C THR A 102 -26.42 -52.83 -27.73
N LEU A 103 -25.37 -52.89 -26.88
CA LEU A 103 -24.91 -51.76 -26.08
C LEU A 103 -24.33 -50.66 -26.98
N LEU A 104 -24.93 -49.47 -26.94
CA LEU A 104 -24.49 -48.30 -27.67
C LEU A 104 -23.52 -47.42 -26.87
N ALA A 105 -23.88 -47.12 -25.65
CA ALA A 105 -23.12 -46.21 -24.80
C ALA A 105 -23.27 -46.62 -23.34
N ARG A 106 -22.19 -46.36 -22.58
CA ARG A 106 -22.15 -46.47 -21.13
C ARG A 106 -21.82 -45.12 -20.54
N LEU A 107 -22.72 -44.57 -19.74
CA LEU A 107 -22.58 -43.31 -19.02
C LEU A 107 -22.36 -43.62 -17.54
N GLY A 108 -21.12 -43.61 -17.12
CA GLY A 108 -20.72 -43.99 -15.78
C GLY A 108 -20.84 -45.48 -15.47
N ASN A 109 -20.83 -45.83 -14.20
CA ASN A 109 -20.94 -47.21 -13.72
C ASN A 109 -22.27 -47.42 -13.00
N THR A 110 -23.16 -48.19 -13.63
CA THR A 110 -24.49 -48.52 -13.07
C THR A 110 -24.41 -49.43 -11.84
N ALA A 111 -23.29 -50.16 -11.65
CA ALA A 111 -23.12 -51.07 -10.51
C ALA A 111 -22.58 -50.34 -9.24
N LEU A 112 -21.95 -49.20 -9.37
CA LEU A 112 -21.36 -48.45 -8.24
C LEU A 112 -22.27 -47.30 -7.81
N PRO A 113 -22.93 -47.36 -6.66
CA PRO A 113 -23.76 -46.25 -6.17
C PRO A 113 -22.92 -45.05 -5.80
N ASN A 114 -23.49 -43.87 -5.97
CA ASN A 114 -22.93 -42.60 -5.54
C ASN A 114 -21.59 -42.18 -6.20
N SER A 115 -21.18 -42.82 -7.31
CA SER A 115 -19.90 -42.51 -7.98
C SER A 115 -20.05 -41.44 -9.05
N ASP A 116 -21.01 -41.57 -9.94
CA ASP A 116 -21.14 -40.77 -11.16
C ASP A 116 -22.41 -39.92 -11.15
N ASP A 117 -22.48 -38.83 -11.92
CA ASP A 117 -23.66 -37.98 -12.01
C ASP A 117 -23.86 -37.37 -13.40
N TYR A 118 -24.28 -38.18 -14.32
CA TYR A 118 -24.62 -37.79 -15.69
C TYR A 118 -25.97 -37.09 -15.82
N ALA A 119 -26.78 -37.05 -14.75
CA ALA A 119 -28.06 -36.33 -14.71
C ALA A 119 -27.91 -34.80 -14.77
N LYS A 120 -26.69 -34.27 -14.61
CA LYS A 120 -26.42 -32.81 -14.56
C LYS A 120 -26.49 -32.15 -15.93
N GLY A 121 -26.05 -32.85 -16.99
CA GLY A 121 -25.96 -32.32 -18.35
C GLY A 121 -26.76 -33.10 -19.38
N PRO A 122 -27.01 -32.54 -20.55
CA PRO A 122 -27.62 -33.24 -21.67
C PRO A 122 -26.64 -34.27 -22.25
N GLN A 123 -27.19 -35.40 -22.77
CA GLN A 123 -26.40 -36.46 -23.36
C GLN A 123 -26.83 -36.70 -24.81
N TYR A 124 -25.87 -36.94 -25.68
CA TYR A 124 -26.07 -37.28 -27.07
C TYR A 124 -25.36 -38.60 -27.38
N VAL A 125 -26.08 -39.54 -27.98
CA VAL A 125 -25.53 -40.83 -28.38
C VAL A 125 -25.80 -41.05 -29.87
N ALA A 126 -24.73 -41.22 -30.63
CA ALA A 126 -24.85 -41.54 -32.06
C ALA A 126 -25.26 -43.02 -32.23
N VAL A 127 -26.22 -43.26 -33.09
CA VAL A 127 -26.69 -44.62 -33.45
C VAL A 127 -26.20 -44.97 -34.85
N PRO A 128 -25.31 -45.94 -34.99
CA PRO A 128 -24.91 -46.43 -36.32
C PRO A 128 -26.12 -46.98 -37.09
N THR A 129 -26.30 -46.52 -38.31
CA THR A 129 -27.43 -46.93 -39.17
C THR A 129 -27.59 -48.45 -39.35
N ARG A 130 -26.47 -49.19 -39.30
CA ARG A 130 -26.44 -50.66 -39.37
C ARG A 130 -27.17 -51.39 -38.23
N LEU A 131 -27.40 -50.70 -37.09
CA LEU A 131 -28.10 -51.26 -35.93
C LEU A 131 -29.59 -50.95 -35.97
N LEU A 132 -30.03 -50.07 -36.87
CA LEU A 132 -31.42 -49.67 -37.01
C LEU A 132 -32.18 -50.65 -37.86
N GLN A 133 -33.42 -50.95 -37.42
CA GLN A 133 -34.45 -51.78 -38.09
C GLN A 133 -35.67 -50.87 -38.34
N ARG A 134 -36.66 -51.41 -39.07
CA ARG A 134 -37.93 -50.70 -39.27
C ARG A 134 -38.65 -50.42 -37.94
N VAL A 135 -38.57 -51.36 -37.00
CA VAL A 135 -39.06 -51.23 -35.62
C VAL A 135 -37.86 -51.43 -34.69
N ASN A 136 -37.59 -50.48 -33.86
CA ASN A 136 -36.42 -50.51 -32.96
C ASN A 136 -36.86 -50.49 -31.51
N GLN A 137 -36.14 -51.27 -30.70
CA GLN A 137 -36.30 -51.34 -29.27
C GLN A 137 -35.13 -50.60 -28.64
N LEU A 138 -35.40 -49.41 -28.01
CA LEU A 138 -34.45 -48.67 -27.18
C LEU A 138 -34.65 -49.09 -25.72
N ARG A 139 -33.60 -49.62 -25.11
CA ARG A 139 -33.61 -49.97 -23.69
C ARG A 139 -32.55 -49.09 -22.98
N VAL A 140 -32.97 -48.40 -21.92
CA VAL A 140 -32.13 -47.61 -21.07
C VAL A 140 -32.14 -48.20 -19.67
N HIS A 141 -31.03 -48.84 -19.30
CA HIS A 141 -30.80 -49.31 -17.94
C HIS A 141 -30.14 -48.18 -17.17
N LEU A 142 -30.84 -47.56 -16.23
CA LEU A 142 -30.31 -46.42 -15.46
C LEU A 142 -30.24 -46.74 -13.97
N ARG A 143 -29.27 -46.14 -13.31
CA ARG A 143 -29.17 -46.04 -11.86
C ARG A 143 -29.57 -44.63 -11.43
N ALA A 144 -30.37 -44.55 -10.38
CA ALA A 144 -30.73 -43.32 -9.71
C ALA A 144 -30.30 -43.38 -8.24
N ASP A 145 -29.45 -42.44 -7.83
CA ASP A 145 -29.04 -42.25 -6.45
C ASP A 145 -30.03 -41.31 -5.76
N GLY A 146 -30.39 -41.57 -4.51
CA GLY A 146 -31.39 -40.79 -3.79
C GLY A 146 -30.96 -39.32 -3.59
N GLY A 147 -31.83 -38.39 -3.95
CA GLY A 147 -31.59 -36.95 -3.79
C GLY A 147 -30.70 -36.29 -4.87
N ARG A 148 -30.31 -37.06 -5.91
CA ARG A 148 -29.46 -36.57 -7.02
C ARG A 148 -30.22 -36.24 -8.30
N ARG A 149 -31.55 -36.12 -8.23
CA ARG A 149 -32.42 -35.86 -9.39
C ARG A 149 -32.23 -36.88 -10.53
N GLY A 150 -32.10 -38.14 -10.19
CA GLY A 150 -32.12 -39.22 -11.16
C GLY A 150 -33.46 -39.33 -11.89
N GLY A 151 -33.49 -40.05 -13.02
CA GLY A 151 -34.68 -40.24 -13.82
C GLY A 151 -34.40 -40.30 -15.33
N LEU A 152 -35.44 -40.22 -16.15
CA LEU A 152 -35.31 -40.23 -17.60
C LEU A 152 -36.20 -39.14 -18.21
N SER A 153 -35.58 -38.21 -18.95
CA SER A 153 -36.28 -37.18 -19.74
C SER A 153 -36.96 -37.83 -20.95
N LYS A 154 -37.78 -37.08 -21.66
CA LYS A 154 -38.20 -37.46 -23.01
C LYS A 154 -36.96 -37.67 -23.87
N VAL A 155 -37.06 -38.59 -24.83
CA VAL A 155 -35.96 -38.94 -25.74
C VAL A 155 -36.28 -38.45 -27.13
N LEU A 156 -35.37 -37.64 -27.69
CA LEU A 156 -35.48 -37.21 -29.08
C LEU A 156 -34.67 -38.16 -29.97
N VAL A 157 -35.30 -38.67 -30.98
CA VAL A 157 -34.71 -39.64 -31.92
C VAL A 157 -34.89 -39.16 -33.34
N GLY A 158 -33.85 -39.22 -34.15
CA GLY A 158 -33.90 -38.82 -35.55
C GLY A 158 -32.54 -38.77 -36.22
N PRO A 159 -32.45 -38.32 -37.48
CA PRO A 159 -31.19 -38.07 -38.16
C PRO A 159 -30.33 -37.10 -37.38
N GLN A 160 -29.00 -37.29 -37.43
CA GLN A 160 -28.04 -36.48 -36.66
C GLN A 160 -28.18 -34.97 -36.89
N ASN A 161 -28.42 -34.55 -38.13
CA ASN A 161 -28.58 -33.14 -38.51
C ASN A 161 -29.80 -32.50 -37.85
N GLU A 162 -30.80 -33.27 -37.41
CA GLU A 162 -32.02 -32.77 -36.75
C GLU A 162 -31.88 -32.78 -35.21
N VAL A 163 -31.26 -33.82 -34.65
CA VAL A 163 -31.15 -34.05 -33.20
C VAL A 163 -29.96 -33.27 -32.59
N LEU A 164 -28.83 -33.23 -33.31
CA LEU A 164 -27.59 -32.62 -32.82
C LEU A 164 -27.74 -31.11 -32.51
N PRO A 165 -28.50 -30.32 -33.29
CA PRO A 165 -28.73 -28.89 -32.94
C PRO A 165 -29.43 -28.70 -31.59
N ALA A 166 -30.46 -29.54 -31.28
CA ALA A 166 -31.15 -29.49 -30.00
C ALA A 166 -30.22 -29.83 -28.82
N TYR A 167 -29.39 -30.88 -29.01
CA TYR A 167 -28.36 -31.20 -28.03
C TYR A 167 -27.37 -30.05 -27.85
N ARG A 168 -26.80 -29.52 -28.94
CA ARG A 168 -25.82 -28.41 -28.88
C ARG A 168 -26.39 -27.17 -28.20
N GLN A 169 -27.64 -26.82 -28.50
CA GLN A 169 -28.33 -25.71 -27.86
C GLN A 169 -28.45 -25.94 -26.34
N SER A 170 -28.96 -27.14 -25.94
CA SER A 170 -29.09 -27.47 -24.53
C SER A 170 -27.73 -27.54 -23.81
N PHE A 171 -26.73 -28.14 -24.47
CA PHE A 171 -25.36 -28.19 -23.93
C PHE A 171 -24.75 -26.82 -23.75
N THR A 172 -24.90 -25.95 -24.75
CA THR A 172 -24.40 -24.57 -24.65
C THR A 172 -25.00 -23.83 -23.46
N TRP A 173 -26.34 -23.87 -23.33
CA TRP A 173 -26.99 -23.16 -22.23
C TRP A 173 -26.74 -23.79 -20.85
N ARG A 174 -26.72 -25.10 -20.73
CA ARG A 174 -26.58 -25.76 -19.42
C ARG A 174 -25.13 -25.92 -18.98
N VAL A 175 -24.23 -26.23 -19.91
CA VAL A 175 -22.82 -26.56 -19.60
C VAL A 175 -21.89 -25.43 -19.97
N SER A 176 -21.86 -25.01 -21.26
CA SER A 176 -20.86 -23.99 -21.70
C SER A 176 -21.05 -22.65 -20.99
N VAL A 177 -22.28 -22.16 -20.84
CA VAL A 177 -22.55 -20.92 -20.08
C VAL A 177 -22.16 -21.09 -18.61
N SER A 178 -22.32 -22.28 -18.01
CA SER A 178 -21.87 -22.51 -16.63
C SER A 178 -20.36 -22.41 -16.48
N TYR A 179 -19.57 -22.87 -17.46
CA TYR A 179 -18.12 -22.66 -17.49
C TYR A 179 -17.76 -21.16 -17.57
N VAL A 180 -18.47 -20.40 -18.40
CA VAL A 180 -18.24 -18.96 -18.50
C VAL A 180 -18.54 -18.27 -17.17
N VAL A 181 -19.67 -18.58 -16.55
CA VAL A 181 -20.04 -18.03 -15.24
C VAL A 181 -19.00 -18.41 -14.19
N MET A 182 -18.57 -19.66 -14.14
CA MET A 182 -17.52 -20.13 -13.22
C MET A 182 -16.21 -19.36 -13.42
N ALA A 183 -15.77 -19.19 -14.68
CA ALA A 183 -14.53 -18.48 -14.99
C ALA A 183 -14.60 -17.00 -14.59
N VAL A 184 -15.72 -16.33 -14.87
CA VAL A 184 -15.95 -14.93 -14.45
C VAL A 184 -15.94 -14.82 -12.93
N SER A 185 -16.62 -15.71 -12.22
CA SER A 185 -16.63 -15.71 -10.76
C SER A 185 -15.25 -15.96 -10.17
N LEU A 186 -14.48 -16.90 -10.71
CA LEU A 186 -13.08 -17.11 -10.29
C LEU A 186 -12.22 -15.88 -10.52
N LEU A 187 -12.36 -15.20 -11.65
CA LEU A 187 -11.63 -13.98 -11.97
C LEU A 187 -11.98 -12.84 -11.01
N VAL A 188 -13.28 -12.58 -10.81
CA VAL A 188 -13.75 -11.53 -9.89
C VAL A 188 -13.33 -11.85 -8.46
N GLY A 189 -13.44 -13.10 -8.04
CA GLY A 189 -12.98 -13.56 -6.73
C GLY A 189 -11.47 -13.38 -6.53
N ALA A 190 -10.67 -13.74 -7.54
CA ALA A 190 -9.22 -13.55 -7.51
C ALA A 190 -8.82 -12.05 -7.42
N ILE A 191 -9.48 -11.19 -8.18
CA ILE A 191 -9.26 -9.73 -8.09
C ILE A 191 -9.66 -9.24 -6.69
N ALA A 192 -10.80 -9.65 -6.18
CA ALA A 192 -11.28 -9.22 -4.87
C ALA A 192 -10.34 -9.67 -3.74
N ILE A 193 -9.83 -10.91 -3.76
CA ILE A 193 -8.90 -11.40 -2.74
C ILE A 193 -7.55 -10.68 -2.83
N ALA A 194 -7.04 -10.40 -4.04
CA ALA A 194 -5.82 -9.62 -4.23
C ALA A 194 -5.97 -8.20 -3.66
N LEU A 195 -7.12 -7.56 -3.89
CA LEU A 195 -7.43 -6.25 -3.32
C LEU A 195 -7.56 -6.31 -1.80
N TRP A 196 -8.14 -7.36 -1.23
CA TRP A 196 -8.20 -7.53 0.22
C TRP A 196 -6.81 -7.61 0.87
N PHE A 197 -5.84 -8.24 0.20
CA PHE A 197 -4.46 -8.29 0.70
C PHE A 197 -3.73 -6.94 0.60
N THR A 198 -4.07 -6.11 -0.37
CA THR A 198 -3.34 -4.87 -0.69
C THR A 198 -4.03 -3.60 -0.19
N GLN A 199 -5.34 -3.63 0.09
CA GLN A 199 -6.11 -2.45 0.46
C GLN A 199 -6.49 -2.45 1.94
N PHE A 200 -6.30 -1.28 2.57
CA PHE A 200 -6.77 -1.00 3.92
C PHE A 200 -8.10 -0.25 3.88
N ASP A 201 -8.89 -0.37 4.94
CA ASP A 201 -10.14 0.38 5.06
C ASP A 201 -9.82 1.88 5.22
N PRO A 202 -10.14 2.73 4.23
CA PRO A 202 -9.83 4.16 4.28
C PRO A 202 -10.64 4.90 5.35
N LEU A 203 -11.66 4.28 5.91
CA LEU A 203 -12.54 4.86 6.93
C LEU A 203 -12.12 4.50 8.36
N ASN A 204 -11.17 3.58 8.52
CA ASN A 204 -10.64 3.16 9.82
C ASN A 204 -9.24 3.74 10.05
N LEU A 205 -9.18 5.03 10.39
CA LEU A 205 -7.94 5.78 10.63
C LEU A 205 -7.16 5.34 11.88
N SER A 206 -7.77 4.55 12.77
CA SER A 206 -7.18 4.14 14.04
C SER A 206 -6.54 2.75 14.03
N GLY A 207 -6.66 1.98 12.96
CA GLY A 207 -6.06 0.66 12.86
C GLY A 207 -5.91 0.23 11.40
N MET A 208 -4.80 -0.43 11.09
CA MET A 208 -4.55 -1.03 9.77
C MET A 208 -5.49 -2.24 9.53
N SER A 209 -6.80 -2.07 9.60
CA SER A 209 -7.76 -3.11 9.27
C SER A 209 -7.98 -3.18 7.76
N ARG A 210 -7.95 -4.39 7.23
CA ARG A 210 -8.25 -4.64 5.82
C ARG A 210 -9.74 -4.44 5.56
N ASP A 211 -10.08 -3.93 4.38
CA ASP A 211 -11.48 -3.72 4.02
C ASP A 211 -12.17 -5.07 3.79
N THR A 212 -13.06 -5.44 4.72
CA THR A 212 -13.82 -6.70 4.71
C THR A 212 -14.76 -6.84 3.51
N ILE A 213 -15.05 -5.77 2.80
CA ILE A 213 -15.91 -5.80 1.62
C ILE A 213 -15.31 -6.68 0.52
N TYR A 214 -13.98 -6.57 0.32
CA TYR A 214 -13.27 -7.38 -0.68
C TYR A 214 -13.24 -8.86 -0.30
N LEU A 215 -13.11 -9.17 0.98
CA LEU A 215 -13.17 -10.55 1.46
C LEU A 215 -14.56 -11.17 1.23
N CYS A 216 -15.63 -10.44 1.57
CA CYS A 216 -17.00 -10.89 1.33
C CYS A 216 -17.24 -11.14 -0.16
N ALA A 217 -16.75 -10.26 -1.04
CA ALA A 217 -16.85 -10.42 -2.48
C ALA A 217 -16.11 -11.67 -2.96
N ALA A 218 -14.86 -11.86 -2.52
CA ALA A 218 -14.03 -12.99 -2.92
C ALA A 218 -14.65 -14.33 -2.50
N VAL A 219 -15.05 -14.46 -1.25
CA VAL A 219 -15.67 -15.70 -0.73
C VAL A 219 -16.99 -15.99 -1.43
N ALA A 220 -17.81 -14.94 -1.68
CA ALA A 220 -19.05 -15.12 -2.44
C ALA A 220 -18.77 -15.71 -3.82
N GLU A 221 -17.86 -15.11 -4.58
CA GLU A 221 -17.57 -15.55 -5.95
C GLU A 221 -16.93 -16.95 -6.01
N PHE A 222 -16.02 -17.28 -5.08
CA PHE A 222 -15.47 -18.65 -5.01
C PHE A 222 -16.53 -19.69 -4.65
N CYS A 223 -17.42 -19.39 -3.70
CA CYS A 223 -18.55 -20.24 -3.37
C CYS A 223 -19.47 -20.44 -4.58
N TRP A 224 -19.73 -19.36 -5.34
CA TRP A 224 -20.57 -19.45 -6.53
C TRP A 224 -19.90 -20.24 -7.65
N ALA A 225 -18.59 -20.03 -7.89
CA ALA A 225 -17.83 -20.80 -8.87
C ALA A 225 -17.89 -22.31 -8.58
N LEU A 226 -17.75 -22.71 -7.31
CA LEU A 226 -17.90 -24.11 -6.90
C LEU A 226 -19.32 -24.61 -7.16
N ARG A 227 -20.34 -23.83 -6.81
CA ARG A 227 -21.75 -24.21 -7.00
C ARG A 227 -22.13 -24.37 -8.46
N VAL A 228 -21.69 -23.49 -9.34
CA VAL A 228 -21.99 -23.53 -10.78
C VAL A 228 -21.11 -24.55 -11.49
N GLY A 229 -19.84 -24.63 -11.08
CA GLY A 229 -18.87 -25.59 -11.63
C GLY A 229 -19.24 -27.06 -11.38
N ASP A 230 -20.09 -27.35 -10.39
CA ASP A 230 -20.60 -28.70 -10.12
C ASP A 230 -21.26 -29.35 -11.35
N VAL A 231 -21.82 -28.54 -12.25
CA VAL A 231 -22.42 -29.05 -13.51
C VAL A 231 -21.38 -29.73 -14.42
N ALA A 232 -20.13 -29.31 -14.32
CA ALA A 232 -19.02 -29.83 -15.11
C ALA A 232 -18.39 -31.10 -14.53
N ILE A 233 -18.76 -31.46 -13.30
CA ILE A 233 -18.15 -32.56 -12.56
C ILE A 233 -19.04 -33.78 -12.64
N GLU A 234 -18.74 -34.68 -13.56
CA GLU A 234 -19.46 -35.96 -13.72
C GLU A 234 -19.06 -36.96 -12.63
N ASN A 235 -17.77 -36.94 -12.22
CA ASN A 235 -17.21 -37.77 -11.15
C ASN A 235 -16.82 -36.88 -9.96
N PRO A 236 -17.71 -36.67 -8.97
CA PRO A 236 -17.42 -35.82 -7.83
C PRO A 236 -16.22 -36.34 -7.02
N PRO A 237 -15.37 -35.43 -6.48
CA PRO A 237 -14.18 -35.81 -5.69
C PRO A 237 -14.54 -36.44 -4.34
N LEU A 238 -15.76 -36.21 -3.87
CA LEU A 238 -16.32 -36.78 -2.64
C LEU A 238 -17.57 -37.56 -2.96
N ALA A 239 -17.77 -38.70 -2.28
CA ALA A 239 -18.95 -39.51 -2.43
C ALA A 239 -20.23 -38.72 -2.06
N TRP A 240 -21.32 -38.98 -2.78
CA TRP A 240 -22.63 -38.53 -2.37
C TRP A 240 -23.07 -39.29 -1.09
N PRO A 241 -23.64 -38.66 -0.05
CA PRO A 241 -24.24 -37.31 -0.03
C PRO A 241 -23.29 -36.19 0.42
N ILE A 242 -22.04 -36.47 0.79
CA ILE A 242 -21.10 -35.47 1.29
C ILE A 242 -20.91 -34.34 0.25
N TRP A 243 -20.69 -34.70 -1.01
CA TRP A 243 -20.56 -33.72 -2.10
C TRP A 243 -21.80 -32.82 -2.21
N GLY A 244 -23.00 -33.38 -2.05
CA GLY A 244 -24.25 -32.61 -2.05
C GLY A 244 -24.33 -31.58 -0.94
N VAL A 245 -23.82 -31.90 0.26
CA VAL A 245 -23.72 -30.97 1.38
C VAL A 245 -22.72 -29.86 1.07
N VAL A 246 -21.56 -30.19 0.51
CA VAL A 246 -20.53 -29.20 0.12
C VAL A 246 -21.08 -28.19 -0.91
N VAL A 247 -21.74 -28.69 -1.96
CA VAL A 247 -22.34 -27.84 -3.00
C VAL A 247 -23.48 -26.96 -2.44
N THR A 248 -24.26 -27.51 -1.50
CA THR A 248 -25.33 -26.74 -0.81
C THR A 248 -24.75 -25.68 0.13
N ALA A 249 -23.70 -26.03 0.88
CA ALA A 249 -22.98 -25.09 1.73
C ALA A 249 -22.31 -23.98 0.92
N ALA A 250 -21.76 -24.28 -0.26
CA ALA A 250 -21.23 -23.27 -1.17
C ALA A 250 -22.33 -22.28 -1.62
N PHE A 251 -23.53 -22.79 -1.96
CA PHE A 251 -24.67 -21.91 -2.26
C PHE A 251 -25.05 -21.01 -1.06
N ALA A 252 -25.13 -21.58 0.14
CA ALA A 252 -25.42 -20.83 1.37
C ALA A 252 -24.32 -19.81 1.70
N GLY A 253 -23.06 -20.17 1.49
CA GLY A 253 -21.92 -19.27 1.63
C GLY A 253 -22.01 -18.09 0.67
N TRP A 254 -22.36 -18.35 -0.58
CA TRP A 254 -22.58 -17.30 -1.57
C TRP A 254 -23.65 -16.31 -1.13
N ILE A 255 -24.88 -16.75 -0.79
CA ILE A 255 -25.95 -15.84 -0.37
C ILE A 255 -25.61 -15.08 0.93
N THR A 256 -24.93 -15.73 1.87
CA THR A 256 -24.48 -15.13 3.13
C THR A 256 -23.46 -13.99 2.87
N CYS A 257 -22.43 -14.27 2.09
CA CYS A 257 -21.38 -13.29 1.79
C CYS A 257 -21.89 -12.13 0.92
N ILE A 258 -22.83 -12.39 0.00
CA ILE A 258 -23.50 -11.35 -0.77
C ILE A 258 -24.31 -10.41 0.14
N ALA A 259 -25.09 -10.96 1.07
CA ALA A 259 -25.84 -10.14 2.01
C ALA A 259 -24.91 -9.27 2.87
N MET A 260 -23.80 -9.84 3.33
CA MET A 260 -22.76 -9.08 4.05
C MET A 260 -22.13 -7.99 3.17
N PHE A 261 -21.81 -8.30 1.92
CA PHE A 261 -21.30 -7.34 0.94
C PHE A 261 -22.29 -6.18 0.73
N CYS A 262 -23.57 -6.48 0.50
CA CYS A 262 -24.61 -5.46 0.36
C CYS A 262 -24.73 -4.56 1.59
N HIS A 263 -24.62 -5.13 2.80
CA HIS A 263 -24.59 -4.37 4.05
C HIS A 263 -23.41 -3.40 4.13
N HIS A 264 -22.23 -3.84 3.70
CA HIS A 264 -21.05 -2.98 3.65
C HIS A 264 -21.20 -1.86 2.61
N VAL A 265 -21.74 -2.16 1.43
CA VAL A 265 -22.00 -1.15 0.37
C VAL A 265 -22.99 -0.09 0.85
N ALA A 266 -24.08 -0.51 1.52
CA ALA A 266 -25.08 0.39 2.08
C ALA A 266 -24.62 1.18 3.31
N GLY A 267 -23.43 0.88 3.86
CA GLY A 267 -22.93 1.51 5.09
C GLY A 267 -23.61 1.02 6.38
N TRP A 268 -24.47 0.00 6.29
CA TRP A 268 -25.24 -0.53 7.43
C TRP A 268 -24.38 -1.29 8.45
N HIS A 269 -23.15 -1.70 8.06
CA HIS A 269 -22.19 -2.33 8.98
C HIS A 269 -21.82 -1.49 10.19
N ARG A 270 -22.08 -0.16 10.15
CA ARG A 270 -21.81 0.79 11.24
C ARG A 270 -22.86 0.77 12.34
N TYR A 271 -24.04 0.21 12.07
CA TYR A 271 -25.12 0.16 13.06
C TYR A 271 -24.93 -0.97 14.07
N PRO A 272 -25.32 -0.79 15.34
CA PRO A 272 -25.23 -1.82 16.38
C PRO A 272 -26.00 -3.11 16.04
N SER A 273 -27.09 -2.99 15.25
CA SER A 273 -27.89 -4.11 14.77
C SER A 273 -27.12 -5.06 13.86
N MET A 274 -25.98 -4.64 13.29
CA MET A 274 -25.18 -5.47 12.40
C MET A 274 -24.69 -6.78 13.05
N ARG A 275 -24.44 -6.79 14.34
CA ARG A 275 -24.08 -8.00 15.08
C ARG A 275 -25.15 -9.09 14.97
N TRP A 276 -26.41 -8.71 15.07
CA TRP A 276 -27.55 -9.62 14.95
C TRP A 276 -27.75 -10.11 13.53
N PHE A 277 -27.58 -9.22 12.56
CA PHE A 277 -27.62 -9.58 11.15
C PHE A 277 -26.52 -10.58 10.79
N ARG A 278 -25.28 -10.35 11.22
CA ARG A 278 -24.18 -11.32 11.03
C ARG A 278 -24.49 -12.67 11.68
N ALA A 279 -25.00 -12.68 12.90
CA ALA A 279 -25.40 -13.91 13.57
C ALA A 279 -26.50 -14.66 12.79
N ALA A 280 -27.51 -13.92 12.28
CA ALA A 280 -28.56 -14.50 11.45
C ALA A 280 -28.01 -15.10 10.15
N MET A 281 -27.09 -14.42 9.48
CA MET A 281 -26.44 -14.92 8.25
C MET A 281 -25.60 -16.18 8.49
N TRP A 282 -24.81 -16.21 9.57
CA TRP A 282 -24.08 -17.41 9.96
C TRP A 282 -25.01 -18.54 10.41
N GLY A 283 -26.12 -18.20 11.08
CA GLY A 283 -27.18 -19.15 11.40
C GLY A 283 -27.83 -19.76 10.15
N LEU A 284 -28.09 -18.93 9.12
CA LEU A 284 -28.60 -19.39 7.83
C LEU A 284 -27.60 -20.32 7.14
N PHE A 285 -26.32 -19.98 7.17
CA PHE A 285 -25.25 -20.83 6.63
C PHE A 285 -25.19 -22.18 7.36
N ALA A 286 -25.09 -22.18 8.67
CA ALA A 286 -25.02 -23.40 9.47
C ALA A 286 -26.28 -24.29 9.31
N SER A 287 -27.47 -23.67 9.28
CA SER A 287 -28.72 -24.39 9.04
C SER A 287 -28.80 -25.03 7.67
N SER A 288 -28.08 -24.51 6.65
CA SER A 288 -28.00 -25.15 5.32
C SER A 288 -27.31 -26.51 5.38
N ILE A 289 -26.23 -26.59 6.17
CA ILE A 289 -25.47 -27.84 6.37
C ILE A 289 -26.36 -28.87 7.07
N ALA A 290 -27.04 -28.42 8.14
CA ALA A 290 -27.95 -29.31 8.85
C ALA A 290 -29.12 -29.80 7.96
N ALA A 291 -29.79 -28.88 7.26
CA ALA A 291 -30.92 -29.21 6.40
C ALA A 291 -30.53 -30.12 5.23
N SER A 292 -29.36 -29.86 4.58
CA SER A 292 -28.87 -30.71 3.50
C SER A 292 -28.43 -32.08 4.02
N SER A 293 -27.76 -32.15 5.17
CA SER A 293 -27.40 -33.43 5.81
C SER A 293 -28.64 -34.25 6.14
N LEU A 294 -29.59 -33.66 6.85
CA LEU A 294 -30.85 -34.36 7.16
C LEU A 294 -31.58 -34.82 5.88
N SER A 295 -31.62 -33.94 4.86
CA SER A 295 -32.29 -34.28 3.59
C SER A 295 -31.65 -35.49 2.88
N PHE A 296 -30.31 -35.53 2.80
CA PHE A 296 -29.61 -36.55 2.02
C PHE A 296 -29.41 -37.86 2.79
N TRP A 297 -29.11 -37.81 4.11
CA TRP A 297 -28.95 -39.06 4.89
C TRP A 297 -30.27 -39.71 5.31
N LEU A 298 -31.30 -38.89 5.62
CA LEU A 298 -32.62 -39.42 5.97
C LEU A 298 -33.52 -39.68 4.74
N HIS A 299 -33.05 -39.36 3.53
CA HIS A 299 -33.82 -39.42 2.29
C HIS A 299 -35.13 -38.63 2.34
N GLN A 300 -35.16 -37.52 3.06
CA GLN A 300 -36.32 -36.65 3.25
C GLN A 300 -36.12 -35.28 2.62
N PRO A 301 -36.67 -35.00 1.42
CA PRO A 301 -36.46 -33.76 0.69
C PRO A 301 -37.05 -32.55 1.37
N ILE A 302 -37.96 -32.75 2.31
CA ILE A 302 -38.69 -31.66 2.97
C ILE A 302 -37.75 -30.68 3.68
N TRP A 303 -36.68 -31.16 4.32
CA TRP A 303 -35.73 -30.34 5.06
C TRP A 303 -35.01 -29.33 4.16
N LEU A 304 -34.45 -29.80 3.05
CA LEU A 304 -33.76 -28.92 2.10
C LEU A 304 -34.75 -28.03 1.34
N THR A 305 -35.93 -28.53 1.02
CA THR A 305 -36.98 -27.76 0.34
C THR A 305 -37.50 -26.65 1.22
N ALA A 306 -37.75 -26.90 2.52
CA ALA A 306 -38.17 -25.90 3.49
C ALA A 306 -37.08 -24.85 3.72
N TRP A 307 -35.81 -25.29 3.85
CA TRP A 307 -34.69 -24.37 4.01
C TRP A 307 -34.56 -23.44 2.80
N LEU A 308 -34.60 -23.97 1.57
CA LEU A 308 -34.56 -23.17 0.34
C LEU A 308 -35.75 -22.21 0.24
N GLY A 309 -36.96 -22.65 0.61
CA GLY A 309 -38.14 -21.79 0.67
C GLY A 309 -37.99 -20.65 1.67
N PHE A 310 -37.51 -20.94 2.88
CA PHE A 310 -37.24 -19.96 3.90
C PHE A 310 -36.16 -18.94 3.44
N ALA A 311 -35.05 -19.42 2.86
CA ALA A 311 -34.00 -18.56 2.33
C ALA A 311 -34.54 -17.63 1.23
N ASN A 312 -35.35 -18.16 0.28
CA ASN A 312 -35.97 -17.33 -0.75
C ASN A 312 -36.91 -16.27 -0.16
N ALA A 313 -37.79 -16.62 0.79
CA ALA A 313 -38.69 -15.69 1.45
C ALA A 313 -37.89 -14.58 2.18
N PHE A 314 -36.84 -14.96 2.90
CA PHE A 314 -35.95 -14.02 3.56
C PHE A 314 -35.32 -13.03 2.55
N PHE A 315 -34.77 -13.55 1.44
CA PHE A 315 -34.12 -12.70 0.44
C PHE A 315 -35.08 -11.86 -0.38
N VAL A 316 -36.35 -12.26 -0.55
CA VAL A 316 -37.39 -11.39 -1.13
C VAL A 316 -37.58 -10.15 -0.27
N VAL A 317 -37.74 -10.34 1.04
CA VAL A 317 -37.89 -9.20 1.98
C VAL A 317 -36.61 -8.37 2.03
N TYR A 318 -35.46 -9.02 2.09
CA TYR A 318 -34.15 -8.34 2.10
C TYR A 318 -33.94 -7.49 0.83
N ALA A 319 -34.23 -8.04 -0.35
CA ALA A 319 -34.10 -7.33 -1.62
C ALA A 319 -35.04 -6.13 -1.70
N ALA A 320 -36.28 -6.24 -1.19
CA ALA A 320 -37.21 -5.13 -1.14
C ALA A 320 -36.71 -3.99 -0.24
N VAL A 321 -36.21 -4.30 0.95
CA VAL A 321 -35.64 -3.33 1.89
C VAL A 321 -34.39 -2.68 1.29
N TYR A 322 -33.50 -3.48 0.71
CA TYR A 322 -32.28 -2.97 0.07
C TYR A 322 -32.59 -2.07 -1.13
N TRP A 323 -33.56 -2.45 -1.97
CA TRP A 323 -34.02 -1.65 -3.09
C TRP A 323 -34.57 -0.27 -2.66
N TRP A 324 -35.37 -0.27 -1.60
CA TRP A 324 -35.91 0.95 -1.03
C TRP A 324 -34.79 1.88 -0.48
N ALA A 325 -33.81 1.32 0.20
CA ALA A 325 -32.67 2.06 0.72
C ALA A 325 -31.77 2.59 -0.40
N ALA A 326 -31.46 1.77 -1.42
CA ALA A 326 -30.66 2.17 -2.56
C ALA A 326 -31.28 3.35 -3.36
N ARG A 327 -32.61 3.34 -3.48
CA ARG A 327 -33.34 4.47 -4.10
C ARG A 327 -33.21 5.78 -3.31
N ARG A 328 -33.19 5.68 -1.97
CA ARG A 328 -33.04 6.86 -1.12
C ARG A 328 -31.62 7.43 -1.14
N GLN A 329 -30.62 6.58 -1.24
CA GLN A 329 -29.22 6.99 -1.31
C GLN A 329 -28.83 7.53 -2.70
N ALA A 330 -29.60 7.19 -3.75
CA ALA A 330 -29.37 7.58 -5.15
C ALA A 330 -27.96 7.28 -5.70
N ASP A 331 -27.21 6.37 -5.03
CA ASP A 331 -25.89 5.94 -5.49
C ASP A 331 -26.06 4.91 -6.62
N ARG A 332 -25.31 5.12 -7.72
CA ARG A 332 -25.38 4.24 -8.91
C ARG A 332 -24.96 2.80 -8.62
N GLY A 333 -23.95 2.61 -7.77
CA GLY A 333 -23.46 1.28 -7.40
C GLY A 333 -24.52 0.49 -6.62
N SER A 334 -25.13 1.13 -5.62
CA SER A 334 -26.20 0.55 -4.81
C SER A 334 -27.44 0.21 -5.64
N LEU A 335 -27.80 1.05 -6.61
CA LEU A 335 -28.93 0.80 -7.51
C LEU A 335 -28.66 -0.37 -8.47
N LEU A 336 -27.45 -0.48 -9.04
CA LEU A 336 -27.06 -1.63 -9.88
C LEU A 336 -27.12 -2.93 -9.09
N LEU A 337 -26.59 -2.92 -7.87
CA LEU A 337 -26.58 -4.08 -6.98
C LEU A 337 -28.01 -4.48 -6.57
N ALA A 338 -28.87 -3.50 -6.27
CA ALA A 338 -30.26 -3.72 -5.96
C ALA A 338 -31.01 -4.35 -7.13
N GLY A 339 -30.80 -3.86 -8.36
CA GLY A 339 -31.41 -4.42 -9.58
C GLY A 339 -30.95 -5.85 -9.87
N ALA A 340 -29.64 -6.09 -9.82
CA ALA A 340 -29.09 -7.44 -10.01
C ALA A 340 -29.55 -8.40 -8.92
N GLY A 341 -29.61 -7.93 -7.65
CA GLY A 341 -30.11 -8.70 -6.52
C GLY A 341 -31.58 -9.08 -6.65
N ALA A 342 -32.42 -8.14 -7.05
CA ALA A 342 -33.84 -8.38 -7.29
C ALA A 342 -34.06 -9.41 -8.41
N ALA A 343 -33.32 -9.30 -9.51
CA ALA A 343 -33.36 -10.27 -10.60
C ALA A 343 -32.94 -11.68 -10.12
N ASN A 344 -31.88 -11.76 -9.34
CA ASN A 344 -31.41 -13.05 -8.77
C ASN A 344 -32.44 -13.69 -7.84
N VAL A 345 -33.07 -12.90 -6.96
CA VAL A 345 -34.11 -13.38 -6.05
C VAL A 345 -35.33 -13.87 -6.83
N ALA A 346 -35.77 -13.12 -7.86
CA ALA A 346 -36.87 -13.54 -8.70
C ALA A 346 -36.60 -14.87 -9.43
N MET A 347 -35.37 -15.04 -9.97
CA MET A 347 -34.96 -16.30 -10.60
C MET A 347 -34.80 -17.43 -9.59
N GLY A 348 -34.32 -17.14 -8.38
CA GLY A 348 -34.24 -18.11 -7.28
C GLY A 348 -35.61 -18.65 -6.87
N VAL A 349 -36.59 -17.77 -6.73
CA VAL A 349 -37.99 -18.17 -6.44
C VAL A 349 -38.57 -18.99 -7.59
N ARG A 350 -38.40 -18.56 -8.83
CA ARG A 350 -38.80 -19.30 -10.01
C ARG A 350 -38.19 -20.71 -10.04
N ASP A 351 -36.90 -20.82 -9.82
CA ASP A 351 -36.19 -22.11 -9.82
C ASP A 351 -36.63 -22.99 -8.67
N TRP A 352 -36.90 -22.44 -7.50
CA TRP A 352 -37.44 -23.19 -6.38
C TRP A 352 -38.82 -23.75 -6.70
N LEU A 353 -39.72 -22.93 -7.30
CA LEU A 353 -41.04 -23.41 -7.74
C LEU A 353 -40.93 -24.51 -8.81
N ALA A 354 -40.15 -24.27 -9.88
CA ALA A 354 -39.99 -25.22 -10.98
C ALA A 354 -39.39 -26.55 -10.55
N ILE A 355 -38.41 -26.52 -9.60
CA ILE A 355 -37.70 -27.74 -9.17
C ILE A 355 -38.45 -28.47 -8.06
N ARG A 356 -39.09 -27.73 -7.14
CA ARG A 356 -39.67 -28.33 -5.92
C ARG A 356 -41.16 -28.47 -5.94
N VAL A 357 -41.86 -27.66 -6.75
CA VAL A 357 -43.32 -27.71 -6.87
C VAL A 357 -43.73 -28.34 -8.21
N ASP A 358 -43.13 -27.88 -9.32
CA ASP A 358 -43.42 -28.44 -10.65
C ASP A 358 -42.85 -29.86 -10.79
N SER A 359 -43.53 -30.72 -11.58
CA SER A 359 -43.15 -32.12 -11.80
C SER A 359 -42.19 -32.30 -12.98
N ASP A 360 -41.85 -31.24 -13.72
CA ASP A 360 -41.00 -31.37 -14.89
C ASP A 360 -39.54 -31.70 -14.52
N TYR A 361 -39.12 -32.91 -14.89
CA TYR A 361 -37.77 -33.41 -14.66
C TYR A 361 -36.73 -32.64 -15.49
N SER A 362 -37.13 -32.11 -16.64
CA SER A 362 -36.25 -31.41 -17.58
C SER A 362 -36.03 -29.91 -17.22
N ALA A 363 -36.79 -29.37 -16.24
CA ALA A 363 -36.72 -27.96 -15.87
C ALA A 363 -35.30 -27.46 -15.64
N ALA A 364 -34.91 -26.46 -16.40
CA ALA A 364 -33.62 -25.81 -16.29
C ALA A 364 -33.61 -24.76 -15.17
N THR A 365 -32.47 -24.58 -14.49
CA THR A 365 -32.24 -23.53 -13.49
C THR A 365 -31.78 -22.26 -14.17
N TRP A 366 -32.37 -21.10 -13.80
CA TRP A 366 -32.08 -19.80 -14.41
C TRP A 366 -31.23 -18.88 -13.49
N ILE A 367 -31.15 -19.21 -12.22
CA ILE A 367 -30.38 -18.44 -11.25
C ILE A 367 -28.91 -18.27 -11.66
N ARG A 368 -28.33 -19.26 -12.37
CA ARG A 368 -26.97 -19.21 -12.89
C ARG A 368 -26.74 -18.08 -13.91
N TYR A 369 -27.78 -17.72 -14.68
CA TYR A 369 -27.70 -16.66 -15.68
C TYR A 369 -27.84 -15.28 -15.05
N SER A 370 -28.78 -15.14 -14.10
CA SER A 370 -28.96 -13.89 -13.36
C SER A 370 -27.79 -13.58 -12.43
N SER A 371 -27.10 -14.61 -11.91
CA SER A 371 -25.92 -14.44 -11.07
C SER A 371 -24.73 -13.81 -11.81
N LEU A 372 -24.62 -14.01 -13.13
CA LEU A 372 -23.61 -13.33 -13.94
C LEU A 372 -23.76 -11.80 -13.87
N MET A 373 -25.01 -11.31 -13.97
CA MET A 373 -25.29 -9.87 -13.81
C MET A 373 -24.91 -9.38 -12.41
N PHE A 374 -25.14 -10.22 -11.39
CA PHE A 374 -24.78 -9.91 -10.02
C PHE A 374 -23.25 -9.89 -9.85
N GLY A 375 -22.54 -10.88 -10.33
CA GLY A 375 -21.06 -10.95 -10.31
C GLY A 375 -20.43 -9.76 -11.02
N LEU A 376 -20.96 -9.34 -12.18
CA LEU A 376 -20.51 -8.15 -12.90
C LEU A 376 -20.78 -6.87 -12.10
N ALA A 377 -21.94 -6.74 -11.47
CA ALA A 377 -22.27 -5.59 -10.61
C ALA A 377 -21.32 -5.53 -9.39
N LEU A 378 -21.03 -6.68 -8.78
CA LEU A 378 -20.08 -6.81 -7.68
C LEU A 378 -18.66 -6.42 -8.13
N GLY A 379 -18.20 -6.93 -9.26
CA GLY A 379 -16.91 -6.57 -9.85
C GLY A 379 -16.79 -5.08 -10.14
N TYR A 380 -17.84 -4.47 -10.69
CA TYR A 380 -17.90 -3.02 -10.91
C TYR A 380 -17.74 -2.23 -9.60
N ILE A 381 -18.43 -2.64 -8.54
CA ILE A 381 -18.35 -1.95 -7.24
C ILE A 381 -16.95 -2.11 -6.63
N VAL A 382 -16.38 -3.32 -6.69
CA VAL A 382 -15.02 -3.61 -6.21
C VAL A 382 -13.99 -2.71 -6.93
N ILE A 383 -14.04 -2.65 -8.26
CA ILE A 383 -13.14 -1.82 -9.07
C ILE A 383 -13.40 -0.33 -8.81
N SER A 384 -14.65 0.10 -8.70
CA SER A 384 -15.01 1.48 -8.43
C SER A 384 -14.48 1.94 -7.05
N ARG A 385 -14.64 1.13 -6.02
CA ARG A 385 -14.08 1.41 -4.69
C ARG A 385 -12.55 1.47 -4.71
N PHE A 386 -11.91 0.55 -5.38
CA PHE A 386 -10.45 0.59 -5.56
C PHE A 386 -10.01 1.90 -6.23
N ARG A 387 -10.68 2.34 -7.28
CA ARG A 387 -10.37 3.61 -7.96
C ARG A 387 -10.53 4.81 -7.03
N ILE A 388 -11.59 4.86 -6.23
CA ILE A 388 -11.82 5.93 -5.25
C ILE A 388 -10.74 5.91 -4.16
N ALA A 389 -10.45 4.76 -3.58
CA ALA A 389 -9.40 4.61 -2.57
C ALA A 389 -8.02 5.01 -3.12
N SER A 390 -7.69 4.60 -4.35
CA SER A 390 -6.43 4.95 -5.00
C SER A 390 -6.35 6.45 -5.35
N ALA A 391 -7.46 7.10 -5.68
CA ALA A 391 -7.51 8.55 -5.89
C ALA A 391 -7.27 9.29 -4.57
N MET A 392 -7.96 8.92 -3.49
CA MET A 392 -7.76 9.50 -2.15
C MET A 392 -6.32 9.33 -1.65
N ALA A 393 -5.71 8.16 -1.88
CA ALA A 393 -4.32 7.91 -1.50
C ALA A 393 -3.35 8.82 -2.29
N ARG A 394 -3.61 9.05 -3.57
CA ARG A 394 -2.81 10.00 -4.39
C ARG A 394 -2.96 11.44 -3.91
N ASP A 395 -4.18 11.88 -3.66
CA ASP A 395 -4.46 13.24 -3.16
C ASP A 395 -3.79 13.47 -1.79
N LEU A 396 -3.86 12.48 -0.90
CA LEU A 396 -3.17 12.54 0.39
C LEU A 396 -1.66 12.65 0.22
N ARG A 397 -1.07 11.87 -0.70
CA ARG A 397 0.36 11.92 -0.99
C ARG A 397 0.79 13.29 -1.51
N VAL A 398 0.06 13.85 -2.48
CA VAL A 398 0.34 15.20 -3.02
C VAL A 398 0.24 16.26 -1.92
N ASN A 399 -0.78 16.17 -1.06
CA ASN A 399 -0.92 17.08 0.08
C ASN A 399 0.21 16.94 1.10
N LEU A 400 0.69 15.72 1.37
CA LEU A 400 1.84 15.48 2.25
C LEU A 400 3.13 16.03 1.64
N GLU A 401 3.39 15.79 0.36
CA GLU A 401 4.55 16.32 -0.35
C GLU A 401 4.55 17.85 -0.32
N SER A 402 3.41 18.51 -0.54
CA SER A 402 3.26 19.95 -0.43
C SER A 402 3.53 20.47 0.98
N ARG A 403 3.06 19.77 2.02
CA ARG A 403 3.32 20.13 3.41
C ARG A 403 4.78 19.96 3.80
N VAL A 404 5.44 18.89 3.32
CA VAL A 404 6.87 18.67 3.54
C VAL A 404 7.66 19.83 2.92
N LEU A 405 7.38 20.18 1.67
CA LEU A 405 8.07 21.29 0.99
C LEU A 405 7.88 22.62 1.72
N LEU A 406 6.67 22.91 2.20
CA LEU A 406 6.41 24.10 3.02
C LEU A 406 7.22 24.09 4.32
N LYS A 407 7.29 22.94 4.99
CA LYS A 407 8.07 22.82 6.23
C LYS A 407 9.57 22.92 6.00
N GLU A 408 10.07 22.40 4.89
CA GLU A 408 11.48 22.58 4.50
C GLU A 408 11.82 24.04 4.25
N THR A 409 10.94 24.79 3.55
CA THR A 409 11.15 26.22 3.32
C THR A 409 11.07 27.05 4.61
N GLU A 410 10.11 26.77 5.50
CA GLU A 410 10.03 27.40 6.82
C GLU A 410 11.30 27.12 7.67
N LEU A 411 11.76 25.88 7.66
CA LEU A 411 12.95 25.46 8.38
C LEU A 411 14.19 26.18 7.84
N GLN A 412 14.35 26.25 6.52
CA GLN A 412 15.46 26.95 5.87
C GLN A 412 15.48 28.45 6.23
N GLN A 413 14.31 29.11 6.20
CA GLN A 413 14.19 30.49 6.63
C GLN A 413 14.56 30.69 8.11
N SER A 414 14.16 29.76 8.97
CA SER A 414 14.50 29.76 10.38
C SER A 414 16.01 29.61 10.60
N TYR A 415 16.68 28.72 9.84
CA TYR A 415 18.13 28.55 9.90
C TYR A 415 18.87 29.83 9.49
N ILE A 416 18.47 30.47 8.38
CA ILE A 416 19.07 31.73 7.92
C ILE A 416 18.92 32.81 9.00
N LYS A 417 17.74 32.93 9.60
CA LYS A 417 17.49 33.90 10.67
C LYS A 417 18.33 33.63 11.93
N MET A 418 18.45 32.35 12.33
CA MET A 418 19.30 31.96 13.46
C MET A 418 20.78 32.27 13.20
N GLU A 419 21.28 32.00 11.99
CA GLU A 419 22.66 32.34 11.61
C GLU A 419 22.91 33.83 11.68
N GLN A 420 21.98 34.65 11.18
CA GLN A 420 22.05 36.10 11.25
C GLN A 420 22.10 36.59 12.70
N LEU A 421 21.19 36.10 13.56
CA LEU A 421 21.18 36.46 14.98
C LEU A 421 22.47 36.03 15.70
N ALA A 422 23.00 34.86 15.37
CA ALA A 422 24.26 34.39 15.94
C ALA A 422 25.44 35.29 15.55
N ARG A 423 25.50 35.79 14.31
CA ARG A 423 26.50 36.74 13.84
C ARG A 423 26.37 38.09 14.57
N GLU A 424 25.15 38.60 14.71
CA GLU A 424 24.89 39.85 15.45
C GLU A 424 25.29 39.73 16.93
N GLN A 425 24.96 38.61 17.56
CA GLN A 425 25.33 38.34 18.95
C GLN A 425 26.85 38.23 19.13
N ALA A 426 27.56 37.56 18.21
CA ALA A 426 29.00 37.47 18.23
C ALA A 426 29.65 38.87 18.11
N GLY A 427 29.14 39.70 17.19
CA GLY A 427 29.60 41.10 17.04
C GLY A 427 29.35 41.95 18.28
N ALA A 428 28.20 41.83 18.92
CA ALA A 428 27.89 42.53 20.17
C ALA A 428 28.77 42.08 21.33
N SER A 429 29.04 40.81 21.45
CA SER A 429 29.93 40.22 22.47
C SER A 429 31.36 40.72 22.30
N GLU A 430 31.87 40.78 21.07
CA GLU A 430 33.20 41.28 20.78
C GLU A 430 33.33 42.77 21.11
N ARG A 431 32.33 43.59 20.77
CA ARG A 431 32.31 45.00 21.15
C ARG A 431 32.36 45.17 22.67
N THR A 432 31.59 44.40 23.41
CA THR A 432 31.58 44.45 24.88
C THR A 432 32.93 44.07 25.47
N ARG A 433 33.61 43.07 24.88
CA ARG A 433 34.95 42.66 25.29
C ARG A 433 35.98 43.78 25.08
N ILE A 434 35.94 44.39 23.90
CA ILE A 434 36.87 45.51 23.59
C ILE A 434 36.66 46.68 24.56
N LEU A 435 35.42 47.08 24.83
CA LEU A 435 35.11 48.12 25.78
C LEU A 435 35.61 47.81 27.20
N ARG A 436 35.54 46.57 27.64
CA ARG A 436 36.07 46.15 28.95
C ARG A 436 37.59 46.25 28.98
N ASP A 437 38.27 45.73 27.95
CA ASP A 437 39.74 45.80 27.85
C ASP A 437 40.24 47.26 27.85
N MET A 438 39.51 48.16 27.17
CA MET A 438 39.79 49.60 27.19
C MET A 438 39.58 50.23 28.58
N HIS A 439 38.47 49.90 29.24
CA HIS A 439 38.16 50.44 30.57
C HIS A 439 39.21 50.02 31.61
N ASP A 440 39.64 48.75 31.57
CA ASP A 440 40.61 48.23 32.54
C ASP A 440 42.00 48.78 32.31
N GLY A 441 42.43 48.95 31.08
CA GLY A 441 43.73 49.55 30.74
C GLY A 441 43.83 51.06 31.07
N VAL A 442 42.95 51.82 30.45
CA VAL A 442 42.95 53.26 30.59
C VAL A 442 42.53 53.72 31.99
N GLY A 443 41.53 53.04 32.57
CA GLY A 443 41.03 53.33 33.91
C GLY A 443 42.09 53.19 34.99
N ALA A 444 42.97 52.17 34.88
CA ALA A 444 44.08 51.95 35.80
C ALA A 444 45.09 53.06 35.73
N HIS A 445 45.47 53.55 34.54
CA HIS A 445 46.45 54.60 34.37
C HIS A 445 45.94 56.00 34.81
N ILE A 446 44.71 56.35 34.44
CA ILE A 446 44.07 57.60 34.92
C ILE A 446 43.95 57.56 36.46
N SER A 447 43.55 56.45 37.06
CA SER A 447 43.48 56.32 38.51
C SER A 447 44.87 56.43 39.16
N SER A 448 45.92 55.99 38.49
CA SER A 448 47.31 56.20 38.94
C SER A 448 47.72 57.64 38.88
N ALA A 449 47.44 58.37 37.79
CA ALA A 449 47.70 59.77 37.66
C ALA A 449 46.96 60.62 38.70
N ILE A 450 45.69 60.31 38.96
CA ILE A 450 44.89 60.96 40.00
C ILE A 450 45.51 60.73 41.38
N ARG A 451 45.95 59.54 41.72
CA ARG A 451 46.61 59.24 42.99
C ARG A 451 47.91 59.91 43.15
N GLN A 452 48.70 60.06 42.06
CA GLN A 452 49.96 60.80 42.06
C GLN A 452 49.71 62.28 42.33
N LEU A 453 48.71 62.90 41.71
CA LEU A 453 48.30 64.27 41.98
C LEU A 453 47.86 64.51 43.43
N GLN A 454 47.00 63.54 43.94
CA GLN A 454 46.47 63.62 45.31
C GLN A 454 47.55 63.46 46.39
N SER A 455 48.63 62.73 46.10
CA SER A 455 49.72 62.52 47.06
C SER A 455 50.60 63.72 47.29
N GLY A 456 50.52 64.71 46.42
CA GLY A 456 51.33 65.97 46.53
C GLY A 456 52.85 65.78 46.36
N LYS A 457 53.27 64.56 45.98
CA LYS A 457 54.70 64.19 45.87
C LYS A 457 55.21 64.19 44.42
N ALA A 458 54.29 64.24 43.43
CA ALA A 458 54.64 64.19 42.03
C ALA A 458 54.65 65.60 41.45
N SER A 459 55.63 65.91 40.60
CA SER A 459 55.66 67.18 39.87
C SER A 459 54.60 67.24 38.79
N SER A 460 54.17 68.45 38.39
CA SER A 460 53.22 68.60 37.26
C SER A 460 53.69 67.89 35.98
N ASP A 461 55.02 67.86 35.78
CA ASP A 461 55.59 67.20 34.60
C ASP A 461 55.48 65.66 34.65
N GLU A 462 55.65 65.07 35.83
CA GLU A 462 55.47 63.61 36.01
C GLU A 462 54.02 63.17 35.80
N VAL A 463 53.06 63.95 36.27
CA VAL A 463 51.63 63.66 36.04
C VAL A 463 51.25 63.83 34.58
N LEU A 464 51.82 64.93 33.93
CA LEU A 464 51.60 65.14 32.50
C LEU A 464 52.15 64.01 31.66
N LEU A 465 53.32 63.48 32.06
CA LEU A 465 53.90 62.28 31.41
C LEU A 465 52.99 61.03 31.55
N THR A 466 52.52 60.75 32.76
CA THR A 466 51.62 59.63 33.03
C THR A 466 50.31 59.72 32.23
N LEU A 467 49.74 60.89 32.09
CA LEU A 467 48.53 61.15 31.29
C LEU A 467 48.79 61.02 29.79
N ARG A 468 49.95 61.44 29.31
CA ARG A 468 50.35 61.23 27.90
C ARG A 468 50.55 59.76 27.58
N ASP A 469 51.20 59.02 28.46
CA ASP A 469 51.36 57.57 28.29
C ASP A 469 50.03 56.87 28.31
N SER A 470 49.08 57.29 29.16
CA SER A 470 47.72 56.77 29.18
C SER A 470 46.95 57.00 27.86
N LEU A 471 47.14 58.23 27.31
CA LEU A 471 46.53 58.58 26.03
C LEU A 471 47.13 57.76 24.86
N ASP A 472 48.45 57.57 24.88
CA ASP A 472 49.11 56.76 23.86
C ASP A 472 48.72 55.29 23.95
N GLN A 473 48.56 54.74 25.16
CA GLN A 473 48.08 53.38 25.38
C GLN A 473 46.63 53.21 24.91
N LEU A 474 45.76 54.20 25.14
CA LEU A 474 44.40 54.21 24.59
C LEU A 474 44.41 54.16 23.07
N LYS A 475 45.22 55.03 22.45
CA LYS A 475 45.35 55.06 20.98
C LYS A 475 45.88 53.74 20.43
N LEU A 476 46.87 53.11 21.10
CA LEU A 476 47.41 51.84 20.74
C LEU A 476 46.37 50.74 20.85
N THR A 477 45.52 50.78 21.87
CA THR A 477 44.43 49.79 22.03
C THR A 477 43.40 49.92 20.89
N ILE A 478 43.05 51.14 20.49
CA ILE A 478 42.16 51.41 19.37
C ILE A 478 42.77 50.91 18.05
N ASP A 479 44.05 51.21 17.82
CA ASP A 479 44.70 50.75 16.57
C ASP A 479 44.91 49.25 16.51
N SER A 480 45.06 48.59 17.68
CA SER A 480 45.22 47.18 17.75
C SER A 480 43.97 46.38 17.20
N ILE A 481 42.82 47.07 17.11
CA ILE A 481 41.58 46.47 16.55
C ILE A 481 41.75 46.18 15.04
N ASN A 482 42.54 47.01 14.35
CA ASN A 482 42.72 46.92 12.90
C ASN A 482 44.04 46.28 12.47
N LEU A 483 44.87 45.79 13.42
CA LEU A 483 46.11 45.12 13.08
C LEU A 483 45.87 43.80 12.36
N PRO A 484 46.50 43.54 11.21
CA PRO A 484 46.46 42.25 10.56
C PRO A 484 47.03 41.17 11.47
N ARG A 485 46.39 40.01 11.49
CA ARG A 485 46.83 38.89 12.32
C ARG A 485 48.21 38.40 11.89
N GLY A 486 49.11 38.26 12.85
CA GLY A 486 50.45 37.73 12.62
C GLY A 486 51.44 38.69 11.95
N ASP A 487 51.02 39.85 11.49
CA ASP A 487 51.89 40.78 10.75
C ASP A 487 52.66 41.67 11.70
N ILE A 488 53.85 41.21 12.10
CA ILE A 488 54.78 41.97 12.97
C ILE A 488 55.30 43.25 12.27
N THR A 489 55.49 43.21 10.96
CA THR A 489 55.97 44.30 10.18
C THR A 489 54.98 45.46 10.21
N ALA A 490 53.68 45.17 10.02
CA ALA A 490 52.63 46.20 10.13
C ALA A 490 52.51 46.77 11.54
N LEU A 491 52.71 45.97 12.60
CA LEU A 491 52.70 46.40 13.98
C LEU A 491 53.84 47.37 14.25
N LEU A 492 55.04 47.03 13.83
CA LEU A 492 56.23 47.90 14.03
C LEU A 492 56.16 49.18 13.22
N ALA A 493 55.62 49.11 11.99
CA ALA A 493 55.41 50.32 11.17
C ALA A 493 54.44 51.29 11.86
N ASN A 494 53.37 50.80 12.48
CA ASN A 494 52.47 51.63 13.28
C ASN A 494 53.15 52.27 14.50
N LEU A 495 53.95 51.54 15.22
CA LEU A 495 54.68 52.01 16.37
C LEU A 495 55.75 53.07 15.96
N ARG A 496 56.47 52.82 14.87
CA ARG A 496 57.41 53.76 14.28
C ARG A 496 56.75 55.08 13.99
N TYR A 497 55.69 55.09 13.21
CA TYR A 497 54.97 56.31 12.84
C TYR A 497 54.56 57.16 14.03
N ARG A 498 54.21 56.52 15.15
CA ARG A 498 53.79 57.22 16.37
C ARG A 498 54.94 57.72 17.25
N LEU A 499 55.99 56.93 17.38
CA LEU A 499 57.03 57.19 18.37
C LEU A 499 58.27 57.95 17.80
N GLU A 500 58.49 57.88 16.48
CA GLU A 500 59.58 58.53 15.81
C GLU A 500 59.66 60.04 16.14
N PRO A 501 58.55 60.84 16.15
CA PRO A 501 58.63 62.27 16.57
C PRO A 501 59.04 62.44 18.04
N ARG A 502 58.73 61.44 18.91
CA ARG A 502 59.14 61.55 20.34
C ARG A 502 60.63 61.23 20.51
N PHE A 503 61.13 60.26 19.77
CA PHE A 503 62.59 59.99 19.77
C PHE A 503 63.39 61.15 19.21
N ALA A 504 62.91 61.75 18.12
CA ALA A 504 63.53 62.95 17.54
C ALA A 504 63.50 64.13 18.51
N ALA A 505 62.39 64.37 19.25
CA ALA A 505 62.30 65.42 20.27
C ALA A 505 63.16 65.15 21.50
N SER A 506 63.65 63.94 21.71
CA SER A 506 64.55 63.53 22.80
C SER A 506 65.99 63.34 22.34
N ASP A 507 66.37 63.83 21.15
CA ASP A 507 67.67 63.69 20.51
C ASP A 507 68.22 62.28 20.42
N ILE A 508 67.31 61.31 20.22
CA ILE A 508 67.63 59.91 20.06
C ILE A 508 67.48 59.51 18.56
N GLU A 509 68.60 59.10 17.97
CA GLU A 509 68.62 58.58 16.60
C GLU A 509 67.99 57.19 16.56
N LEU A 510 66.93 57.01 15.72
CA LEU A 510 66.20 55.77 15.58
C LEU A 510 66.65 54.99 14.32
N GLN A 511 67.35 53.88 14.50
CA GLN A 511 67.85 53.04 13.42
C GLN A 511 66.95 51.83 13.28
N TRP A 512 66.39 51.63 12.04
CA TRP A 512 65.51 50.52 11.72
C TRP A 512 66.21 49.53 10.79
N ASP A 513 66.35 48.27 11.25
CA ASP A 513 66.94 47.17 10.51
C ASP A 513 65.93 45.99 10.55
N VAL A 514 64.91 46.08 9.71
CA VAL A 514 63.72 45.24 9.74
C VAL A 514 63.63 44.40 8.47
N ASP A 515 63.77 43.05 8.60
CA ASP A 515 63.46 42.09 7.56
C ASP A 515 61.94 41.99 7.36
N LEU A 516 61.53 41.63 6.12
CA LEU A 516 60.14 41.25 5.85
C LEU A 516 59.89 39.90 6.47
N VAL A 517 59.06 39.85 7.50
CA VAL A 517 58.64 38.60 8.16
C VAL A 517 57.25 38.26 7.65
N GLU A 518 57.07 37.01 7.17
CA GLU A 518 55.75 36.53 6.81
C GLU A 518 54.82 36.51 8.04
N PRO A 519 53.48 36.74 7.84
CA PRO A 519 52.56 36.73 8.96
C PRO A 519 52.59 35.42 9.74
N ILE A 520 52.84 35.48 11.03
CA ILE A 520 52.92 34.31 11.92
C ILE A 520 51.51 33.83 12.27
N ALA A 521 51.11 32.70 11.72
CA ALA A 521 49.71 32.18 11.78
C ALA A 521 49.17 32.01 13.21
N ARG A 522 50.03 31.72 14.19
CA ARG A 522 49.61 31.51 15.59
C ARG A 522 49.38 32.82 16.37
N LEU A 523 49.82 33.94 15.86
CA LEU A 523 49.60 35.24 16.50
C LEU A 523 48.20 35.76 16.11
N ASP A 524 47.21 35.41 16.93
CA ASP A 524 45.87 35.96 16.80
C ASP A 524 45.83 37.46 17.18
N ALA A 525 44.67 38.08 17.07
CA ALA A 525 44.49 39.49 17.43
C ALA A 525 44.81 39.78 18.91
N GLY A 526 44.66 38.81 19.81
CA GLY A 526 45.03 38.91 21.22
C GLY A 526 46.54 38.90 21.40
N ALA A 527 47.22 37.95 20.76
CA ALA A 527 48.67 37.82 20.80
C ALA A 527 49.37 39.05 20.18
N MET A 528 48.85 39.55 19.05
CA MET A 528 49.36 40.78 18.43
C MET A 528 49.26 42.00 19.35
N ARG A 529 48.19 42.14 20.11
CA ARG A 529 48.06 43.18 21.14
C ARG A 529 49.10 43.05 22.25
N GLN A 530 49.31 41.81 22.74
CA GLN A 530 50.30 41.57 23.78
C GLN A 530 51.71 41.93 23.27
N LEU A 531 52.05 41.57 22.04
CA LEU A 531 53.30 41.89 21.39
C LEU A 531 53.45 43.44 21.25
N GLN A 532 52.40 44.13 20.81
CA GLN A 532 52.38 45.55 20.68
C GLN A 532 52.67 46.26 22.01
N PHE A 533 52.05 45.78 23.11
CA PHE A 533 52.33 46.35 24.44
C PHE A 533 53.77 46.08 24.91
N MET A 534 54.35 44.90 24.65
CA MET A 534 55.73 44.62 25.00
C MET A 534 56.71 45.48 24.27
N VAL A 535 56.54 45.65 22.96
CA VAL A 535 57.39 46.53 22.16
C VAL A 535 57.26 48.00 22.62
N PHE A 536 56.01 48.48 22.83
CA PHE A 536 55.75 49.80 23.31
C PHE A 536 56.39 50.07 24.68
N GLU A 537 56.30 49.16 25.62
CA GLU A 537 56.91 49.25 26.95
C GLU A 537 58.44 49.32 26.85
N ALA A 538 59.06 48.50 26.01
CA ALA A 538 60.46 48.53 25.77
C ALA A 538 60.93 49.88 25.20
N LEU A 539 60.18 50.41 24.20
CA LEU A 539 60.46 51.74 23.59
C LEU A 539 60.24 52.88 24.58
N SER A 540 59.21 52.84 25.43
CA SER A 540 58.94 53.77 26.50
C SER A 540 60.09 53.80 27.54
N ASN A 541 60.61 52.62 27.90
CA ASN A 541 61.69 52.49 28.82
C ASN A 541 62.98 53.22 28.29
N VAL A 542 63.24 53.14 26.99
CA VAL A 542 64.37 53.89 26.38
C VAL A 542 64.13 55.40 26.48
N LEU A 543 62.93 55.87 26.13
CA LEU A 543 62.60 57.30 26.20
C LEU A 543 62.68 57.90 27.62
N GLN A 544 62.27 57.09 28.63
CA GLN A 544 62.14 57.60 30.00
C GLN A 544 63.40 57.37 30.85
N HIS A 545 64.15 56.32 30.59
CA HIS A 545 65.16 55.86 31.56
C HIS A 545 66.55 55.65 30.99
N ALA A 546 66.71 55.41 29.66
CA ALA A 546 67.99 54.96 29.13
C ALA A 546 69.02 56.14 28.97
N ARG A 547 68.61 57.38 28.75
CA ARG A 547 69.47 58.48 28.32
C ARG A 547 70.34 58.09 27.12
N ALA A 548 69.79 57.31 26.22
CA ALA A 548 70.45 56.84 25.01
C ALA A 548 70.48 57.95 23.97
N SER A 549 71.47 57.87 23.09
CA SER A 549 71.54 58.76 21.88
C SER A 549 71.18 57.94 20.61
N VAL A 550 71.21 56.67 20.66
CA VAL A 550 70.87 55.74 19.55
C VAL A 550 70.00 54.62 20.04
N LEU A 551 68.90 54.37 19.33
CA LEU A 551 68.06 53.15 19.49
C LEU A 551 68.03 52.44 18.17
N ARG A 552 68.44 51.17 18.13
CA ARG A 552 68.34 50.32 16.98
C ARG A 552 67.22 49.26 17.21
N ILE A 553 66.33 49.14 16.23
CA ILE A 553 65.29 48.08 16.19
C ILE A 553 65.63 47.11 15.07
N GLU A 554 65.90 45.87 15.45
CA GLU A 554 66.20 44.82 14.52
C GLU A 554 65.05 43.80 14.50
N VAL A 555 64.63 43.38 13.30
CA VAL A 555 63.72 42.26 13.13
C VAL A 555 64.32 41.26 12.18
N ARG A 556 64.27 39.97 12.56
CA ARG A 556 64.78 38.85 11.75
C ARG A 556 63.76 37.79 11.67
N SER A 557 63.67 37.15 10.53
CA SER A 557 62.82 35.92 10.33
C SER A 557 63.57 34.72 10.95
N LEU A 558 62.86 33.90 11.75
CA LEU A 558 63.39 32.69 12.37
C LEU A 558 62.49 31.50 11.94
N GLY A 559 62.72 30.98 10.75
CA GLY A 559 61.89 29.86 10.22
C GLY A 559 60.41 30.27 10.13
N ALA A 560 59.50 29.62 10.89
CA ALA A 560 58.09 29.99 10.97
C ALA A 560 57.77 31.08 12.00
N GLY A 561 58.77 31.62 12.70
CA GLY A 561 58.67 32.64 13.74
C GLY A 561 59.40 33.90 13.41
N GLY A 562 59.61 34.78 14.42
CA GLY A 562 60.29 36.06 14.27
C GLY A 562 61.08 36.46 15.53
N LEU A 563 62.10 37.27 15.33
CA LEU A 563 62.90 37.88 16.37
C LEU A 563 62.81 39.41 16.30
N VAL A 564 62.43 40.04 17.39
CA VAL A 564 62.41 41.50 17.52
C VAL A 564 63.43 41.89 18.60
N ARG A 565 64.41 42.68 18.23
CA ARG A 565 65.41 43.27 19.13
C ARG A 565 65.32 44.78 19.18
N MET A 566 65.44 45.32 20.37
CA MET A 566 65.57 46.74 20.64
C MET A 566 66.86 46.94 21.40
N ILE A 567 67.76 47.68 20.82
CA ILE A 567 69.14 47.89 21.32
C ILE A 567 69.38 49.40 21.52
N ASP A 568 69.58 49.80 22.77
CA ASP A 568 69.94 51.15 23.09
C ASP A 568 71.39 51.25 23.62
N ASN A 569 72.02 52.44 23.43
CA ASN A 569 73.35 52.76 23.90
C ASN A 569 73.36 53.55 25.22
N GLY A 570 72.29 53.39 26.03
CA GLY A 570 72.10 54.18 27.25
C GLY A 570 72.92 53.72 28.46
N LEU A 571 72.51 54.20 29.62
CA LEU A 571 73.25 54.00 30.89
C LEU A 571 73.21 52.55 31.35
N GLY A 572 72.23 51.74 30.85
CA GLY A 572 71.97 50.42 31.34
C GLY A 572 71.44 50.36 32.77
N PHE A 573 71.16 49.20 33.24
CA PHE A 573 70.71 48.93 34.60
C PHE A 573 71.18 47.56 35.07
N ASP A 574 71.24 47.38 36.39
CA ASP A 574 71.61 46.11 36.99
C ASP A 574 70.47 45.11 36.89
N THR A 575 70.64 44.04 36.09
CA THR A 575 69.69 42.96 35.87
C THR A 575 69.62 41.94 36.99
N SER A 576 70.56 42.01 37.99
CA SER A 576 70.54 41.11 39.15
C SER A 576 69.55 41.51 40.24
N GLN A 577 69.01 42.72 40.17
CA GLN A 577 67.95 43.19 41.07
C GLN A 577 66.59 42.74 40.63
N ALA A 578 65.64 42.64 41.59
CA ALA A 578 64.28 42.24 41.29
C ALA A 578 63.70 43.07 40.11
N PRO A 579 63.08 42.43 39.14
CA PRO A 579 62.59 43.12 37.95
C PRO A 579 61.56 44.18 38.33
N ARG A 580 61.75 45.40 37.79
CA ARG A 580 60.78 46.46 37.94
C ARG A 580 59.46 46.11 37.25
N LYS A 581 58.34 46.70 37.68
CA LYS A 581 57.00 46.39 37.23
C LYS A 581 56.82 46.24 35.68
N GLY A 582 57.49 47.15 34.90
CA GLY A 582 57.45 47.12 33.44
C GLY A 582 58.07 45.83 32.85
N LEU A 583 59.24 45.43 33.33
CA LEU A 583 59.91 44.23 32.87
C LEU A 583 59.13 42.93 33.27
N GLN A 584 58.57 42.93 34.47
CA GLN A 584 57.70 41.82 34.93
C GLN A 584 56.42 41.70 34.02
N SER A 585 55.79 42.84 33.74
CA SER A 585 54.64 42.86 32.84
C SER A 585 54.96 42.40 31.43
N MET A 586 56.13 42.75 30.88
CA MET A 586 56.57 42.26 29.58
C MET A 586 56.81 40.73 29.61
N GLN A 587 57.36 40.23 30.72
CA GLN A 587 57.62 38.81 30.86
C GLN A 587 56.32 37.94 30.96
N GLU A 588 55.36 38.45 31.73
CA GLU A 588 54.03 37.83 31.82
C GLU A 588 53.29 37.82 30.45
N ARG A 589 53.38 38.92 29.71
CA ARG A 589 52.80 39.04 28.36
C ARG A 589 53.49 38.12 27.35
N ALA A 590 54.83 38.01 27.39
CA ALA A 590 55.57 37.10 26.54
C ALA A 590 55.13 35.63 26.78
N GLN A 591 55.03 35.22 28.04
CA GLN A 591 54.57 33.90 28.41
C GLN A 591 53.13 33.65 27.91
N SER A 592 52.24 34.64 28.01
CA SER A 592 50.83 34.51 27.58
C SER A 592 50.65 34.24 26.09
N ILE A 593 51.62 34.62 25.26
CA ILE A 593 51.61 34.42 23.79
C ILE A 593 52.59 33.34 23.32
N GLY A 594 53.23 32.63 24.26
CA GLY A 594 54.24 31.60 23.94
C GLY A 594 55.54 32.18 23.35
N ALA A 595 55.85 33.46 23.67
CA ALA A 595 57.08 34.08 23.26
C ALA A 595 58.13 34.01 24.38
N SER A 596 59.42 34.04 24.03
CA SER A 596 60.49 34.24 25.00
C SER A 596 60.97 35.67 25.00
N LEU A 597 61.14 36.25 26.21
CA LEU A 597 61.71 37.57 26.43
C LEU A 597 63.04 37.41 27.13
N SER A 598 64.08 37.98 26.55
CA SER A 598 65.36 38.15 27.22
C SER A 598 65.80 39.64 27.28
N VAL A 599 66.35 40.01 28.40
CA VAL A 599 66.84 41.38 28.59
C VAL A 599 68.29 41.31 29.12
N ALA A 600 69.21 41.85 28.37
CA ALA A 600 70.62 41.98 28.76
C ALA A 600 70.95 43.45 28.86
N SER A 601 71.45 43.91 30.02
CA SER A 601 71.77 45.31 30.25
C SER A 601 73.08 45.44 30.98
N GLY A 602 73.88 46.43 30.55
CA GLY A 602 75.12 46.77 31.13
C GLY A 602 75.50 48.23 30.76
N PRO A 603 76.56 48.82 31.37
CA PRO A 603 76.95 50.17 31.07
C PRO A 603 77.22 50.42 29.56
N GLY A 604 76.46 51.27 28.91
CA GLY A 604 76.56 51.58 27.49
C GLY A 604 75.75 50.75 26.54
N GLN A 605 74.98 49.74 27.02
CA GLN A 605 74.12 49.00 26.14
C GLN A 605 72.99 48.28 26.90
N THR A 606 71.75 48.37 26.41
CA THR A 606 70.68 47.47 26.79
C THR A 606 70.08 46.79 25.53
N VAL A 607 69.86 45.51 25.63
CA VAL A 607 69.27 44.72 24.58
C VAL A 607 67.99 44.06 25.12
N VAL A 608 66.86 44.38 24.55
CA VAL A 608 65.60 43.69 24.78
C VAL A 608 65.29 42.82 23.55
N GLU A 609 65.20 41.53 23.74
CA GLU A 609 64.96 40.54 22.68
C GLU A 609 63.64 39.79 22.95
N ILE A 610 62.74 39.83 21.95
CA ILE A 610 61.51 39.09 21.95
C ILE A 610 61.60 38.05 20.84
N ARG A 611 61.57 36.77 21.19
CA ARG A 611 61.59 35.67 20.23
C ARG A 611 60.23 35.02 20.16
N LEU A 612 59.70 34.98 18.94
CA LEU A 612 58.40 34.37 18.58
C LEU A 612 58.69 33.09 17.82
N GLU A 613 58.50 31.95 18.46
CA GLU A 613 58.75 30.62 17.85
C GLU A 613 57.56 30.11 17.06
#